data_bdb23c26b4445c6316e1beab3047ba13
#
_entry.id   bdb23c26b4445c6316e1beab3047ba13
#
_cell.length_a   1.000
_cell.length_b   1.000
_cell.length_c   1.000
_cell.angle_alpha   90.00
_cell.angle_beta   90.00
_cell.angle_gamma   90.00
#
_symmetry.space_group_name_H-M   'P 1'
#
loop_
_entity.id
_entity.type
_entity.pdbx_description
1 polymer ?
#
loop_
_entity_poly.entity_id
_entity_poly.type
_entity_poly.pdbx_seq_one_letter_code
_entity_poly.pdbx_strand_id
1 'polypeptide(L)'
;MATPPKRGRGRPPLTEAEKKKREKRAQKAKEEAAAKREKEREKKKQQMLNKRKSIRSQVSKKMKEQQELAITRSKMLNTGDLQSRIGDEEDKKVIGMIAAKYFGDLPSVDMNNPIEVQQRLDFFFDACIEARISPVVEWIALVLGIEWVSLKQIMAGKRRDDSLQQKYILKLILQMQSMWAYNGMYGQENPAEWIFRAKNYFGMRDNVEVTVAPPEQPLGDAQSAEQLAQKYQTALPKGIDVEYREVAEDD
;
A
#
# COMPACT_ATOMS: atom_id res chain seq x y z
N MET A 1 51.86 -54.13 -37.76
CA MET A 1 52.69 -53.86 -36.55
C MET A 1 52.93 -52.38 -36.46
N ALA A 2 52.35 -51.66 -35.56
CA ALA A 2 52.43 -50.22 -35.35
C ALA A 2 53.61 -49.97 -34.40
N THR A 3 54.57 -49.12 -34.78
CA THR A 3 55.71 -48.72 -33.95
C THR A 3 55.22 -47.76 -32.84
N PRO A 4 55.63 -47.92 -31.56
CA PRO A 4 55.25 -47.05 -30.47
C PRO A 4 55.92 -45.67 -30.62
N PRO A 5 55.27 -44.55 -30.19
CA PRO A 5 55.76 -43.20 -30.29
C PRO A 5 56.99 -42.99 -29.38
N LYS A 6 58.07 -42.38 -29.96
CA LYS A 6 59.29 -42.03 -29.25
C LYS A 6 58.97 -41.06 -28.07
N ARG A 7 59.25 -41.48 -26.83
CA ARG A 7 59.22 -40.60 -25.63
C ARG A 7 60.20 -39.45 -25.84
N GLY A 8 59.69 -38.25 -25.82
CA GLY A 8 60.45 -37.00 -25.90
C GLY A 8 61.48 -36.93 -24.78
N ARG A 9 62.68 -36.53 -25.12
CA ARG A 9 63.77 -36.30 -24.17
C ARG A 9 63.38 -35.29 -23.15
N GLY A 10 63.26 -35.70 -21.86
CA GLY A 10 62.96 -34.81 -20.75
C GLY A 10 64.00 -33.69 -20.70
N ARG A 11 63.53 -32.45 -20.50
CA ARG A 11 64.41 -31.30 -20.24
C ARG A 11 65.33 -31.60 -19.06
N PRO A 12 66.60 -31.26 -19.12
CA PRO A 12 67.51 -31.42 -18.01
C PRO A 12 67.04 -30.66 -16.79
N PRO A 13 67.23 -31.16 -15.55
CA PRO A 13 66.81 -30.48 -14.34
C PRO A 13 67.48 -29.11 -14.24
N LEU A 14 66.71 -28.08 -14.00
CA LEU A 14 67.14 -26.70 -13.82
C LEU A 14 68.13 -26.60 -12.64
N THR A 15 69.24 -25.88 -12.85
CA THR A 15 70.20 -25.58 -11.79
C THR A 15 69.53 -24.73 -10.68
N GLU A 16 70.03 -24.79 -9.44
CA GLU A 16 69.49 -24.01 -8.33
C GLU A 16 69.47 -22.50 -8.58
N ALA A 17 70.53 -22.01 -9.31
CA ALA A 17 70.56 -20.60 -9.69
C ALA A 17 69.42 -20.20 -10.65
N GLU A 18 69.07 -21.08 -11.60
CA GLU A 18 67.98 -20.86 -12.55
C GLU A 18 66.61 -20.95 -11.85
N LYS A 19 66.43 -21.84 -10.87
CA LYS A 19 65.22 -21.91 -10.04
C LYS A 19 64.99 -20.60 -9.27
N LYS A 20 66.04 -20.10 -8.57
CA LYS A 20 65.99 -18.82 -7.86
C LYS A 20 65.71 -17.62 -8.78
N LYS A 21 66.25 -17.61 -9.97
CA LYS A 21 65.99 -16.55 -10.96
C LYS A 21 64.57 -16.60 -11.49
N ARG A 22 63.99 -17.78 -11.62
CA ARG A 22 62.62 -18.01 -12.07
C ARG A 22 61.61 -17.63 -10.98
N GLU A 23 61.88 -17.95 -9.71
CA GLU A 23 61.09 -17.54 -8.57
C GLU A 23 61.05 -16.01 -8.41
N LYS A 24 62.20 -15.34 -8.47
CA LYS A 24 62.26 -13.86 -8.44
C LYS A 24 61.46 -13.22 -9.57
N ARG A 25 61.50 -13.75 -10.78
CA ARG A 25 60.74 -13.27 -11.94
C ARG A 25 59.22 -13.50 -11.71
N ALA A 26 58.83 -14.67 -11.20
CA ALA A 26 57.45 -15.00 -10.89
C ALA A 26 56.88 -14.11 -9.76
N GLN A 27 57.69 -13.79 -8.77
CA GLN A 27 57.32 -12.91 -7.66
C GLN A 27 57.13 -11.47 -8.14
N LYS A 28 58.06 -10.95 -8.95
CA LYS A 28 57.91 -9.61 -9.56
C LYS A 28 56.70 -9.51 -10.49
N ALA A 29 56.42 -10.52 -11.28
CA ALA A 29 55.23 -10.57 -12.13
C ALA A 29 53.94 -10.61 -11.32
N LYS A 30 53.90 -11.30 -10.16
CA LYS A 30 52.74 -11.30 -9.25
C LYS A 30 52.52 -9.92 -8.62
N GLU A 31 53.59 -9.24 -8.18
CA GLU A 31 53.51 -7.89 -7.60
C GLU A 31 53.02 -6.86 -8.64
N GLU A 32 53.54 -6.91 -9.87
CA GLU A 32 53.09 -6.04 -10.97
C GLU A 32 51.60 -6.29 -11.32
N ALA A 33 51.17 -7.55 -11.35
CA ALA A 33 49.78 -7.92 -11.61
C ALA A 33 48.84 -7.48 -10.46
N ALA A 34 49.31 -7.57 -9.21
CA ALA A 34 48.56 -7.08 -8.05
C ALA A 34 48.39 -5.55 -8.07
N ALA A 35 49.48 -4.82 -8.31
CA ALA A 35 49.47 -3.37 -8.46
C ALA A 35 48.56 -2.88 -9.62
N LYS A 36 48.57 -3.62 -10.75
CA LYS A 36 47.68 -3.31 -11.88
C LYS A 36 46.19 -3.53 -11.54
N ARG A 37 45.87 -4.61 -10.80
CA ARG A 37 44.52 -4.89 -10.33
C ARG A 37 44.06 -3.86 -9.33
N GLU A 38 44.90 -3.38 -8.44
CA GLU A 38 44.58 -2.36 -7.45
C GLU A 38 44.27 -1.01 -8.13
N LYS A 39 45.12 -0.57 -9.08
CA LYS A 39 44.86 0.63 -9.89
C LYS A 39 43.52 0.53 -10.66
N GLU A 40 43.19 -0.64 -11.18
CA GLU A 40 41.94 -0.85 -11.89
C GLU A 40 40.73 -0.77 -10.92
N ARG A 41 40.84 -1.34 -9.71
CA ARG A 41 39.83 -1.23 -8.65
C ARG A 41 39.62 0.21 -8.21
N GLU A 42 40.70 0.97 -8.05
CA GLU A 42 40.60 2.40 -7.71
C GLU A 42 39.92 3.22 -8.82
N LYS A 43 40.28 2.99 -10.07
CA LYS A 43 39.62 3.62 -11.23
C LYS A 43 38.09 3.31 -11.24
N LYS A 44 37.70 2.06 -11.02
CA LYS A 44 36.31 1.66 -10.96
C LYS A 44 35.58 2.32 -9.77
N LYS A 45 36.21 2.39 -8.59
CA LYS A 45 35.66 3.10 -7.43
C LYS A 45 35.42 4.59 -7.73
N GLN A 46 36.42 5.25 -8.36
CA GLN A 46 36.32 6.67 -8.72
C GLN A 46 35.21 6.92 -9.76
N GLN A 47 35.09 6.06 -10.76
CA GLN A 47 34.02 6.15 -11.76
C GLN A 47 32.63 6.00 -11.12
N MET A 48 32.47 5.03 -10.21
CA MET A 48 31.22 4.84 -9.47
C MET A 48 30.89 6.05 -8.59
N LEU A 49 31.88 6.65 -7.92
CA LEU A 49 31.70 7.84 -7.09
C LEU A 49 31.25 9.04 -7.94
N ASN A 50 31.87 9.25 -9.09
CA ASN A 50 31.52 10.32 -10.02
C ASN A 50 30.11 10.13 -10.59
N LYS A 51 29.74 8.88 -10.94
CA LYS A 51 28.39 8.54 -11.39
C LYS A 51 27.35 8.84 -10.31
N ARG A 52 27.62 8.48 -9.04
CA ARG A 52 26.74 8.80 -7.92
C ARG A 52 26.57 10.31 -7.69
N LYS A 53 27.66 11.09 -7.79
CA LYS A 53 27.62 12.56 -7.69
C LYS A 53 26.78 13.18 -8.80
N SER A 54 26.94 12.71 -10.04
CA SER A 54 26.15 13.18 -11.20
C SER A 54 24.66 12.87 -11.02
N ILE A 55 24.32 11.63 -10.62
CA ILE A 55 22.91 11.24 -10.36
C ILE A 55 22.30 12.12 -9.25
N ARG A 56 23.03 12.33 -8.13
CA ARG A 56 22.56 13.17 -7.03
C ARG A 56 22.30 14.60 -7.47
N SER A 57 23.18 15.16 -8.30
CA SER A 57 23.03 16.51 -8.87
C SER A 57 21.80 16.61 -9.77
N GLN A 58 21.56 15.60 -10.66
CA GLN A 58 20.40 15.57 -11.52
C GLN A 58 19.09 15.43 -10.74
N VAL A 59 19.07 14.58 -9.70
CA VAL A 59 17.90 14.42 -8.82
C VAL A 59 17.60 15.73 -8.09
N SER A 60 18.63 16.40 -7.55
CA SER A 60 18.45 17.69 -6.88
C SER A 60 17.91 18.77 -7.81
N LYS A 61 18.36 18.81 -9.08
CA LYS A 61 17.86 19.76 -10.09
C LYS A 61 16.38 19.48 -10.41
N LYS A 62 16.01 18.23 -10.67
CA LYS A 62 14.62 17.84 -10.93
C LYS A 62 13.71 18.17 -9.75
N MET A 63 14.15 17.92 -8.51
CA MET A 63 13.36 18.28 -7.32
C MET A 63 13.13 19.78 -7.21
N LYS A 64 14.12 20.60 -7.51
CA LYS A 64 13.95 22.07 -7.52
C LYS A 64 12.96 22.52 -8.58
N GLU A 65 13.06 21.99 -9.81
CA GLU A 65 12.11 22.28 -10.88
C GLU A 65 10.67 21.87 -10.52
N GLN A 66 10.50 20.70 -9.91
CA GLN A 66 9.19 20.23 -9.42
C GLN A 66 8.65 21.15 -8.31
N GLN A 67 9.52 21.58 -7.40
CA GLN A 67 9.14 22.50 -6.32
C GLN A 67 8.70 23.88 -6.86
N GLU A 68 9.41 24.44 -7.84
CA GLU A 68 9.05 25.71 -8.48
C GLU A 68 7.70 25.61 -9.21
N LEU A 69 7.47 24.51 -9.94
CA LEU A 69 6.19 24.26 -10.61
C LEU A 69 5.04 24.13 -9.61
N ALA A 70 5.24 23.40 -8.51
CA ALA A 70 4.24 23.24 -7.47
C ALA A 70 3.89 24.59 -6.82
N ILE A 71 4.90 25.40 -6.48
CA ILE A 71 4.70 26.75 -5.93
C ILE A 71 3.93 27.65 -6.90
N THR A 72 4.25 27.56 -8.19
CA THR A 72 3.56 28.39 -9.21
C THR A 72 2.09 28.00 -9.33
N ARG A 73 1.78 26.70 -9.31
CA ARG A 73 0.39 26.22 -9.36
C ARG A 73 -0.38 26.51 -8.08
N SER A 74 0.27 26.39 -6.91
CA SER A 74 -0.38 26.67 -5.62
C SER A 74 -0.72 28.16 -5.44
N LYS A 75 0.07 29.07 -6.01
CA LYS A 75 -0.23 30.51 -6.02
C LYS A 75 -1.52 30.88 -6.76
N MET A 76 -2.00 29.99 -7.63
CA MET A 76 -3.28 30.17 -8.33
C MET A 76 -4.48 29.72 -7.51
N LEU A 77 -4.25 29.07 -6.37
CA LEU A 77 -5.30 28.57 -5.49
C LEU A 77 -5.45 29.52 -4.31
N ASN A 78 -6.66 29.96 -4.07
CA ASN A 78 -7.00 30.79 -2.92
C ASN A 78 -7.99 30.02 -2.06
N THR A 79 -7.63 29.74 -0.81
CA THR A 79 -8.48 29.03 0.14
C THR A 79 -9.78 29.76 0.42
N GLY A 80 -9.76 31.10 0.41
CA GLY A 80 -10.94 31.95 0.61
C GLY A 80 -11.97 31.90 -0.52
N ASP A 81 -11.62 31.34 -1.68
CA ASP A 81 -12.56 31.26 -2.83
C ASP A 81 -13.75 30.35 -2.52
N LEU A 82 -13.57 29.26 -1.79
CA LEU A 82 -14.66 28.38 -1.37
C LEU A 82 -15.60 29.10 -0.42
N GLN A 83 -15.08 29.77 0.60
CA GLN A 83 -15.88 30.56 1.53
C GLN A 83 -16.67 31.67 0.82
N SER A 84 -16.03 32.35 -0.14
CA SER A 84 -16.69 33.37 -0.94
C SER A 84 -17.85 32.83 -1.80
N ARG A 85 -17.74 31.59 -2.29
CA ARG A 85 -18.82 30.92 -3.05
C ARG A 85 -19.94 30.44 -2.18
N ILE A 86 -19.67 30.04 -0.94
CA ILE A 86 -20.67 29.63 0.04
C ILE A 86 -21.43 30.86 0.54
N GLY A 87 -20.72 31.99 0.79
CA GLY A 87 -21.32 33.22 1.29
C GLY A 87 -22.05 33.01 2.62
N ASP A 88 -23.30 33.45 2.69
CA ASP A 88 -24.18 33.35 3.86
C ASP A 88 -25.14 32.13 3.78
N GLU A 89 -24.83 31.13 2.94
CA GLU A 89 -25.65 29.93 2.79
C GLU A 89 -25.62 29.08 4.07
N GLU A 90 -26.79 28.74 4.61
CA GLU A 90 -26.95 27.97 5.85
C GLU A 90 -27.36 26.51 5.58
N ASP A 91 -27.92 26.22 4.40
CA ASP A 91 -28.32 24.85 4.05
C ASP A 91 -27.09 23.98 3.79
N LYS A 92 -26.83 23.07 4.72
CA LYS A 92 -25.68 22.11 4.62
C LYS A 92 -25.69 21.32 3.33
N LYS A 93 -26.85 21.03 2.73
CA LYS A 93 -26.95 20.30 1.48
C LYS A 93 -26.46 21.16 0.31
N VAL A 94 -26.86 22.43 0.26
CA VAL A 94 -26.44 23.41 -0.75
C VAL A 94 -24.93 23.67 -0.61
N ILE A 95 -24.44 23.87 0.61
CA ILE A 95 -23.02 24.03 0.92
C ILE A 95 -22.22 22.84 0.39
N GLY A 96 -22.68 21.61 0.66
CA GLY A 96 -22.04 20.39 0.16
C GLY A 96 -21.98 20.32 -1.38
N MET A 97 -23.02 20.76 -2.07
CA MET A 97 -23.05 20.82 -3.53
C MET A 97 -22.08 21.88 -4.08
N ILE A 98 -22.02 23.07 -3.47
CA ILE A 98 -21.09 24.15 -3.83
C ILE A 98 -19.64 23.64 -3.67
N ALA A 99 -19.32 23.03 -2.52
CA ALA A 99 -18.01 22.51 -2.24
C ALA A 99 -17.58 21.40 -3.21
N ALA A 100 -18.48 20.44 -3.47
CA ALA A 100 -18.19 19.36 -4.42
C ALA A 100 -17.91 19.90 -5.83
N LYS A 101 -18.71 20.88 -6.28
CA LYS A 101 -18.49 21.55 -7.58
C LYS A 101 -17.16 22.30 -7.59
N TYR A 102 -16.89 23.08 -6.55
CA TYR A 102 -15.64 23.85 -6.43
C TYR A 102 -14.41 22.94 -6.53
N PHE A 103 -14.37 21.86 -5.77
CA PHE A 103 -13.25 20.91 -5.78
C PHE A 103 -13.14 20.15 -7.11
N GLY A 104 -14.27 19.87 -7.78
CA GLY A 104 -14.30 19.23 -9.10
C GLY A 104 -13.82 20.13 -10.24
N ASP A 105 -13.98 21.45 -10.10
CA ASP A 105 -13.56 22.44 -11.09
C ASP A 105 -12.05 22.80 -10.97
N LEU A 106 -11.35 22.31 -9.96
CA LEU A 106 -9.92 22.58 -9.78
C LEU A 106 -9.08 21.96 -10.89
N PRO A 107 -7.99 22.62 -11.31
CA PRO A 107 -7.08 22.07 -12.30
C PRO A 107 -6.46 20.73 -11.83
N SER A 108 -6.27 19.82 -12.76
CA SER A 108 -5.68 18.50 -12.46
C SER A 108 -4.28 18.61 -11.85
N VAL A 109 -3.96 17.66 -10.96
CA VAL A 109 -2.67 17.54 -10.28
C VAL A 109 -1.79 16.54 -11.00
N ASP A 110 -0.49 16.83 -11.11
CA ASP A 110 0.47 15.81 -11.55
C ASP A 110 0.72 14.82 -10.41
N MET A 111 0.09 13.65 -10.51
CA MET A 111 0.23 12.57 -9.52
C MET A 111 1.66 12.01 -9.43
N ASN A 112 2.56 12.32 -10.37
CA ASN A 112 3.97 11.93 -10.29
C ASN A 112 4.81 12.92 -9.47
N ASN A 113 4.27 14.12 -9.18
CA ASN A 113 4.93 15.14 -8.39
C ASN A 113 4.42 15.09 -6.92
N PRO A 114 5.18 14.50 -5.98
CA PRO A 114 4.76 14.36 -4.59
C PRO A 114 4.54 15.71 -3.90
N ILE A 115 5.27 16.75 -4.29
CA ILE A 115 5.16 18.09 -3.70
C ILE A 115 3.84 18.74 -4.11
N GLU A 116 3.45 18.61 -5.37
CA GLU A 116 2.19 19.15 -5.87
C GLU A 116 0.98 18.44 -5.24
N VAL A 117 1.05 17.12 -5.10
CA VAL A 117 0.02 16.34 -4.39
C VAL A 117 -0.11 16.80 -2.94
N GLN A 118 1.01 16.95 -2.22
CA GLN A 118 0.99 17.42 -0.83
C GLN A 118 0.36 18.81 -0.73
N GLN A 119 0.81 19.79 -1.52
CA GLN A 119 0.28 21.14 -1.50
C GLN A 119 -1.21 21.22 -1.83
N ARG A 120 -1.67 20.35 -2.74
CA ARG A 120 -3.08 20.26 -3.10
C ARG A 120 -3.93 19.69 -1.95
N LEU A 121 -3.41 18.71 -1.23
CA LEU A 121 -4.08 18.14 -0.06
C LEU A 121 -4.10 19.11 1.11
N ASP A 122 -3.01 19.85 1.35
CA ASP A 122 -2.93 20.90 2.37
C ASP A 122 -3.95 22.01 2.04
N PHE A 123 -3.98 22.48 0.78
CA PHE A 123 -4.97 23.44 0.29
C PHE A 123 -6.42 22.97 0.51
N PHE A 124 -6.72 21.72 0.20
CA PHE A 124 -8.05 21.16 0.41
C PHE A 124 -8.48 21.25 1.87
N PHE A 125 -7.58 20.88 2.77
CA PHE A 125 -7.88 20.87 4.20
C PHE A 125 -8.06 22.29 4.73
N ASP A 126 -7.18 23.20 4.34
CA ASP A 126 -7.24 24.61 4.73
C ASP A 126 -8.51 25.29 4.20
N ALA A 127 -8.90 25.03 2.95
CA ALA A 127 -10.15 25.55 2.37
C ALA A 127 -11.39 25.05 3.11
N CYS A 128 -11.39 23.79 3.55
CA CYS A 128 -12.49 23.27 4.39
C CYS A 128 -12.53 23.95 5.76
N ILE A 129 -11.37 24.19 6.39
CA ILE A 129 -11.30 24.90 7.68
C ILE A 129 -11.80 26.32 7.54
N GLU A 130 -11.35 27.04 6.53
CA GLU A 130 -11.69 28.45 6.28
C GLU A 130 -13.20 28.59 6.00
N ALA A 131 -13.75 27.68 5.21
CA ALA A 131 -15.18 27.61 4.91
C ALA A 131 -16.03 27.00 6.05
N ARG A 132 -15.41 26.55 7.14
CA ARG A 132 -16.09 25.90 8.29
C ARG A 132 -16.93 24.69 7.90
N ILE A 133 -16.49 23.92 6.92
CA ILE A 133 -17.15 22.70 6.46
C ILE A 133 -16.32 21.47 6.83
N SER A 134 -17.01 20.38 7.13
CA SER A 134 -16.35 19.10 7.38
C SER A 134 -15.82 18.52 6.08
N PRO A 135 -14.51 18.17 5.97
CA PRO A 135 -13.98 17.53 4.79
C PRO A 135 -14.58 16.16 4.56
N VAL A 136 -14.79 15.80 3.30
CA VAL A 136 -15.36 14.52 2.87
C VAL A 136 -14.31 13.75 2.09
N VAL A 137 -14.19 12.42 2.33
CA VAL A 137 -13.15 11.58 1.70
C VAL A 137 -13.27 11.57 0.19
N GLU A 138 -14.49 11.55 -0.34
CA GLU A 138 -14.76 11.58 -1.78
C GLU A 138 -14.23 12.85 -2.45
N TRP A 139 -14.21 13.98 -1.74
CA TRP A 139 -13.67 15.22 -2.28
C TRP A 139 -12.16 15.18 -2.51
N ILE A 140 -11.43 14.30 -1.80
CA ILE A 140 -10.01 14.06 -2.09
C ILE A 140 -9.82 13.57 -3.53
N ALA A 141 -10.70 12.70 -4.00
CA ALA A 141 -10.64 12.22 -5.38
C ALA A 141 -10.86 13.36 -6.38
N LEU A 142 -11.84 14.25 -6.10
CA LEU A 142 -12.12 15.43 -6.93
C LEU A 142 -10.94 16.40 -6.95
N VAL A 143 -10.40 16.72 -5.79
CA VAL A 143 -9.28 17.65 -5.61
C VAL A 143 -8.00 17.19 -6.31
N LEU A 144 -7.75 15.88 -6.31
CA LEU A 144 -6.59 15.29 -6.98
C LEU A 144 -6.84 14.97 -8.45
N GLY A 145 -8.10 14.98 -8.91
CA GLY A 145 -8.47 14.57 -10.27
C GLY A 145 -8.27 13.08 -10.53
N ILE A 146 -8.45 12.23 -9.49
CA ILE A 146 -8.32 10.78 -9.61
C ILE A 146 -9.70 10.11 -9.51
N GLU A 147 -9.81 8.91 -10.10
CA GLU A 147 -11.02 8.12 -9.96
C GLU A 147 -11.23 7.64 -8.51
N TRP A 148 -12.48 7.62 -8.07
CA TRP A 148 -12.87 7.11 -6.76
C TRP A 148 -12.36 5.69 -6.48
N VAL A 149 -12.37 4.82 -7.52
CA VAL A 149 -11.86 3.45 -7.42
C VAL A 149 -10.37 3.44 -7.09
N SER A 150 -9.59 4.35 -7.67
CA SER A 150 -8.15 4.51 -7.40
C SER A 150 -7.90 4.94 -5.96
N LEU A 151 -8.68 5.90 -5.45
CA LEU A 151 -8.59 6.31 -4.05
C LEU A 151 -8.91 5.15 -3.09
N LYS A 152 -9.97 4.39 -3.35
CA LYS A 152 -10.31 3.18 -2.56
C LYS A 152 -9.20 2.14 -2.55
N GLN A 153 -8.52 1.93 -3.68
CA GLN A 153 -7.38 1.00 -3.75
C GLN A 153 -6.19 1.48 -2.90
N ILE A 154 -5.94 2.78 -2.86
CA ILE A 154 -4.92 3.39 -1.99
C ILE A 154 -5.30 3.16 -0.53
N MET A 155 -6.54 3.47 -0.14
CA MET A 155 -7.05 3.30 1.23
C MET A 155 -6.98 1.84 1.70
N ALA A 156 -7.30 0.90 0.80
CA ALA A 156 -7.26 -0.54 1.09
C ALA A 156 -5.84 -1.14 1.10
N GLY A 157 -4.80 -0.34 0.83
CA GLY A 157 -3.42 -0.82 0.72
C GLY A 157 -3.19 -1.81 -0.43
N LYS A 158 -4.12 -1.89 -1.39
CA LYS A 158 -4.04 -2.82 -2.53
C LYS A 158 -3.06 -2.33 -3.60
N ARG A 159 -2.80 -1.06 -3.66
CA ARG A 159 -1.77 -0.47 -4.51
C ARG A 159 -0.45 -0.53 -3.74
N ARG A 160 0.43 -1.45 -4.11
CA ARG A 160 1.76 -1.66 -3.49
C ARG A 160 2.79 -0.60 -3.94
N ASP A 161 2.36 0.60 -4.04
CA ASP A 161 3.23 1.69 -4.44
C ASP A 161 3.59 2.48 -3.18
N ASP A 162 4.79 2.26 -2.62
CA ASP A 162 5.33 3.00 -1.46
C ASP A 162 5.67 4.47 -1.81
N SER A 163 4.97 5.02 -2.80
CA SER A 163 5.20 6.38 -3.25
C SER A 163 4.88 7.40 -2.15
N LEU A 164 5.60 8.53 -2.18
CA LEU A 164 5.37 9.63 -1.25
C LEU A 164 3.94 10.18 -1.37
N GLN A 165 3.40 10.17 -2.59
CA GLN A 165 2.04 10.63 -2.87
C GLN A 165 1.00 9.83 -2.10
N GLN A 166 1.11 8.51 -2.10
CA GLN A 166 0.21 7.66 -1.32
C GLN A 166 0.33 7.93 0.18
N LYS A 167 1.55 8.11 0.67
CA LYS A 167 1.77 8.45 2.09
C LYS A 167 1.11 9.75 2.49
N TYR A 168 1.13 10.76 1.62
CA TYR A 168 0.43 12.04 1.86
C TYR A 168 -1.09 11.87 1.87
N ILE A 169 -1.65 11.12 0.92
CA ILE A 169 -3.08 10.82 0.87
C ILE A 169 -3.52 10.07 2.14
N LEU A 170 -2.81 9.01 2.52
CA LEU A 170 -3.12 8.24 3.72
C LEU A 170 -2.97 9.08 5.00
N LYS A 171 -1.97 9.96 5.07
CA LYS A 171 -1.81 10.90 6.19
C LYS A 171 -3.00 11.83 6.33
N LEU A 172 -3.47 12.42 5.22
CA LEU A 172 -4.66 13.27 5.23
C LEU A 172 -5.90 12.51 5.68
N ILE A 173 -6.12 11.32 5.17
CA ILE A 173 -7.25 10.46 5.58
C ILE A 173 -7.19 10.16 7.08
N LEU A 174 -5.99 9.90 7.62
CA LEU A 174 -5.79 9.71 9.06
C LEU A 174 -6.10 10.98 9.87
N GLN A 175 -5.74 12.15 9.36
CA GLN A 175 -6.10 13.43 9.98
C GLN A 175 -7.62 13.62 10.02
N MET A 176 -8.32 13.33 8.91
CA MET A 176 -9.79 13.37 8.86
C MET A 176 -10.42 12.38 9.84
N GLN A 177 -9.90 11.15 9.92
CA GLN A 177 -10.34 10.16 10.88
C GLN A 177 -10.19 10.65 12.31
N SER A 178 -9.06 11.25 12.64
CA SER A 178 -8.77 11.79 13.98
C SER A 178 -9.73 12.94 14.32
N MET A 179 -10.01 13.84 13.37
CA MET A 179 -10.95 14.94 13.54
C MET A 179 -12.38 14.41 13.77
N TRP A 180 -12.82 13.43 12.99
CA TRP A 180 -14.17 12.85 13.15
C TRP A 180 -14.30 12.06 14.44
N ALA A 181 -13.24 11.34 14.87
CA ALA A 181 -13.23 10.67 16.16
C ALA A 181 -13.37 11.69 17.31
N TYR A 182 -12.65 12.81 17.21
CA TYR A 182 -12.78 13.91 18.17
C TYR A 182 -14.20 14.48 18.22
N ASN A 183 -14.77 14.81 17.07
CA ASN A 183 -16.13 15.34 16.97
C ASN A 183 -17.20 14.36 17.52
N GLY A 184 -17.02 13.07 17.24
CA GLY A 184 -17.88 12.00 17.76
C GLY A 184 -17.80 11.88 19.28
N MET A 185 -16.59 12.01 19.87
CA MET A 185 -16.40 11.96 21.33
C MET A 185 -17.06 13.15 22.05
N TYR A 186 -17.08 14.32 21.44
CA TYR A 186 -17.66 15.53 22.01
C TYR A 186 -19.13 15.77 21.61
N GLY A 187 -19.77 14.78 20.98
CA GLY A 187 -21.19 14.86 20.64
C GLY A 187 -21.56 15.89 19.57
N GLN A 188 -20.58 16.35 18.80
CA GLN A 188 -20.79 17.32 17.71
C GLN A 188 -21.32 16.67 16.43
N GLU A 189 -21.29 15.34 16.34
CA GLU A 189 -21.81 14.56 15.22
C GLU A 189 -22.83 13.53 15.69
N ASN A 190 -23.73 13.15 14.77
CA ASN A 190 -24.66 12.05 15.02
C ASN A 190 -23.88 10.74 15.16
N PRO A 191 -24.03 10.00 16.29
CA PRO A 191 -23.32 8.74 16.52
C PRO A 191 -23.52 7.72 15.40
N ALA A 192 -24.71 7.67 14.78
CA ALA A 192 -24.98 6.75 13.67
C ALA A 192 -24.17 7.11 12.43
N GLU A 193 -24.02 8.39 12.10
CA GLU A 193 -23.17 8.84 10.99
C GLU A 193 -21.70 8.56 11.25
N TRP A 194 -21.24 8.77 12.48
CA TRP A 194 -19.87 8.45 12.86
C TRP A 194 -19.57 6.96 12.70
N ILE A 195 -20.45 6.08 13.21
CA ILE A 195 -20.31 4.63 13.07
C ILE A 195 -20.32 4.23 11.60
N PHE A 196 -21.22 4.80 10.79
CA PHE A 196 -21.31 4.51 9.36
C PHE A 196 -20.02 4.88 8.64
N ARG A 197 -19.46 6.06 8.88
CA ARG A 197 -18.18 6.51 8.30
C ARG A 197 -17.02 5.65 8.78
N ALA A 198 -16.95 5.32 10.06
CA ALA A 198 -15.92 4.49 10.65
C ALA A 198 -15.85 3.10 9.97
N LYS A 199 -17.01 2.49 9.72
CA LYS A 199 -17.09 1.18 9.06
C LYS A 199 -16.76 1.24 7.58
N ASN A 200 -17.25 2.25 6.86
CA ASN A 200 -17.12 2.31 5.40
C ASN A 200 -15.76 2.84 4.93
N TYR A 201 -15.17 3.81 5.65
CA TYR A 201 -13.92 4.44 5.22
C TYR A 201 -12.71 3.95 5.97
N PHE A 202 -12.85 3.58 7.25
CA PHE A 202 -11.69 3.25 8.10
C PHE A 202 -11.61 1.77 8.46
N GLY A 203 -12.52 0.95 7.92
CA GLY A 203 -12.49 -0.50 8.13
C GLY A 203 -12.70 -0.92 9.58
N MET A 204 -13.23 -0.04 10.43
CA MET A 204 -13.57 -0.38 11.80
C MET A 204 -14.67 -1.44 11.78
N ARG A 205 -14.46 -2.53 12.49
CA ARG A 205 -15.42 -3.62 12.64
C ARG A 205 -15.91 -3.65 14.07
N ASP A 206 -17.16 -3.99 14.26
CA ASP A 206 -17.62 -4.36 15.60
C ASP A 206 -16.90 -5.65 15.95
N ASN A 207 -15.88 -5.56 16.80
CA ASN A 207 -15.25 -6.75 17.40
C ASN A 207 -16.21 -7.31 18.46
N VAL A 208 -17.38 -7.76 18.02
CA VAL A 208 -18.10 -8.75 18.78
C VAL A 208 -17.41 -10.07 18.46
N GLU A 209 -16.36 -10.40 19.17
CA GLU A 209 -16.00 -11.77 19.35
C GLU A 209 -17.18 -12.44 20.05
N VAL A 210 -18.13 -12.91 19.27
CA VAL A 210 -19.01 -13.96 19.72
C VAL A 210 -18.08 -15.16 19.86
N THR A 211 -17.43 -15.31 21.01
CA THR A 211 -16.96 -16.58 21.48
C THR A 211 -18.22 -17.42 21.60
N VAL A 212 -18.62 -18.03 20.49
CA VAL A 212 -19.45 -19.23 20.56
C VAL A 212 -18.54 -20.21 21.26
N ALA A 213 -18.60 -20.23 22.60
CA ALA A 213 -18.12 -21.36 23.35
C ALA A 213 -18.72 -22.57 22.62
N PRO A 214 -17.90 -23.50 22.13
CA PRO A 214 -18.45 -24.71 21.52
C PRO A 214 -19.50 -25.21 22.52
N PRO A 215 -20.75 -25.43 22.10
CA PRO A 215 -21.79 -25.81 23.03
C PRO A 215 -21.21 -26.98 23.84
N GLU A 216 -21.10 -26.79 25.16
CA GLU A 216 -20.71 -27.87 26.03
C GLU A 216 -21.66 -29.01 25.74
N GLN A 217 -21.21 -29.90 24.84
CA GLN A 217 -21.91 -31.09 24.35
C GLN A 217 -23.43 -30.88 24.19
N PRO A 218 -23.93 -30.34 23.05
CA PRO A 218 -25.36 -30.09 22.86
C PRO A 218 -26.22 -31.35 22.90
N LEU A 219 -25.61 -32.53 22.98
CA LEU A 219 -26.29 -33.78 22.99
C LEU A 219 -26.00 -34.65 24.23
N GLY A 220 -25.33 -34.12 25.26
CA GLY A 220 -24.85 -34.94 26.36
C GLY A 220 -23.74 -35.92 25.90
N ASP A 221 -23.30 -36.80 26.78
CA ASP A 221 -22.39 -37.90 26.39
C ASP A 221 -22.93 -38.63 25.17
N ALA A 222 -22.05 -38.88 24.18
CA ALA A 222 -22.44 -39.53 22.93
C ALA A 222 -23.25 -40.79 23.23
N GLN A 223 -24.58 -40.64 23.18
CA GLN A 223 -25.49 -41.76 23.41
C GLN A 223 -25.27 -42.74 22.28
N SER A 224 -25.12 -44.03 22.59
CA SER A 224 -24.97 -45.04 21.56
C SER A 224 -26.21 -45.02 20.64
N ALA A 225 -26.05 -45.41 19.38
CA ALA A 225 -27.14 -45.44 18.41
C ALA A 225 -28.34 -46.22 18.95
N GLU A 226 -28.11 -47.22 19.82
CA GLU A 226 -29.11 -48.01 20.47
C GLU A 226 -29.89 -47.24 21.55
N GLN A 227 -29.23 -46.41 22.33
CA GLN A 227 -29.90 -45.56 23.31
C GLN A 227 -30.74 -44.47 22.66
N LEU A 228 -30.27 -43.89 21.55
CA LEU A 228 -31.05 -42.96 20.74
C LEU A 228 -32.28 -43.64 20.13
N ALA A 229 -32.11 -44.83 19.56
CA ALA A 229 -33.21 -45.58 18.98
C ALA A 229 -34.30 -45.94 20.03
N GLN A 230 -33.92 -46.35 21.25
CA GLN A 230 -34.83 -46.59 22.33
C GLN A 230 -35.59 -45.32 22.79
N LYS A 231 -34.89 -44.21 22.88
CA LYS A 231 -35.46 -42.91 23.27
C LYS A 231 -36.51 -42.43 22.26
N TYR A 232 -36.23 -42.59 20.97
CA TYR A 232 -37.16 -42.18 19.92
C TYR A 232 -38.32 -43.19 19.74
N GLN A 233 -38.10 -44.48 19.96
CA GLN A 233 -39.22 -45.47 19.99
C GLN A 233 -40.23 -45.23 21.12
N THR A 234 -39.73 -44.70 22.26
CA THR A 234 -40.62 -44.36 23.40
C THR A 234 -41.31 -42.99 23.25
N ALA A 235 -40.73 -42.09 22.45
CA ALA A 235 -41.22 -40.73 22.26
C ALA A 235 -42.22 -40.57 21.10
N LEU A 236 -42.27 -41.55 20.20
CA LEU A 236 -43.26 -41.53 19.12
C LEU A 236 -44.61 -42.04 19.64
N PRO A 237 -45.69 -41.25 19.50
CA PRO A 237 -47.03 -41.70 19.85
C PRO A 237 -47.35 -42.94 18.99
N LYS A 238 -47.72 -44.07 19.66
CA LYS A 238 -48.18 -45.25 18.98
C LYS A 238 -49.45 -44.92 18.20
N GLY A 239 -49.32 -45.01 16.87
CA GLY A 239 -50.46 -45.04 15.98
C GLY A 239 -50.84 -43.69 15.36
N ILE A 240 -50.11 -43.28 14.35
CA ILE A 240 -50.70 -42.57 13.24
C ILE A 240 -50.55 -43.52 12.05
N ASP A 241 -51.57 -44.32 11.78
CA ASP A 241 -51.74 -45.01 10.53
C ASP A 241 -51.94 -43.94 9.45
N VAL A 242 -50.88 -43.63 8.73
CA VAL A 242 -50.99 -42.79 7.54
C VAL A 242 -51.44 -43.72 6.40
N GLU A 243 -52.74 -43.74 6.12
CA GLU A 243 -53.27 -44.28 4.88
C GLU A 243 -52.65 -43.50 3.70
N TYR A 244 -51.73 -44.10 3.00
CA TYR A 244 -51.27 -43.62 1.71
C TYR A 244 -52.39 -43.78 0.69
N ARG A 245 -53.06 -42.68 0.36
CA ARG A 245 -53.92 -42.66 -0.82
C ARG A 245 -53.02 -42.46 -2.04
N GLU A 246 -52.91 -43.56 -2.84
CA GLU A 246 -52.33 -43.47 -4.19
C GLU A 246 -53.21 -42.50 -4.99
N VAL A 247 -52.60 -41.37 -5.39
CA VAL A 247 -53.21 -40.46 -6.39
C VAL A 247 -52.96 -41.13 -7.72
N ALA A 248 -54.01 -41.69 -8.33
CA ALA A 248 -53.94 -42.17 -9.71
C ALA A 248 -53.53 -41.01 -10.62
N GLU A 249 -52.50 -41.18 -11.37
CA GLU A 249 -52.15 -40.31 -12.49
C GLU A 249 -53.23 -40.53 -13.57
N ASP A 250 -54.11 -39.56 -13.76
CA ASP A 250 -54.98 -39.51 -14.94
C ASP A 250 -54.16 -38.93 -16.12
N ASP A 251 -54.20 -39.66 -17.24
CA ASP A 251 -53.65 -39.39 -18.56
C ASP A 251 -54.07 -37.99 -19.16
#